data_b5f204569df7a7b178fa16f210204e46
#
_entry.id   b5f204569df7a7b178fa16f210204e46
#
_cell.length_a   1.000
_cell.length_b   1.000
_cell.length_c   1.000
_cell.angle_alpha   90.00
_cell.angle_beta   90.00
_cell.angle_gamma   90.00
#
_symmetry.space_group_name_H-M   'P 1'
#
loop_
_entity.id
_entity.type
_entity.pdbx_description
1 polymer ?
#
loop_
_entity_poly.entity_id
_entity_poly.type
_entity_poly.pdbx_seq_one_letter_code
_entity_poly.pdbx_strand_id
1 'polypeptide(L)'
;MRRLFVLAALLAIVCYGKAQNVQLHYDFGRSLYDKDLKGRPLLTSTVEKFHPDAWGSTYFFVDMDYTSEGVASAYWEIAREIKFWKGPFSAHLEYNGGLSKGMSYKNAYLAGATYTFNNASFSKGFTLTAMYKY
;
A
#
# COMPACT_ATOMS: atom_id res chain seq x y z
N MET A 1 4.88 -14.36 -27.99
CA MET A 1 3.72 -13.51 -28.36
C MET A 1 2.63 -13.50 -27.26
N ARG A 2 2.09 -14.63 -26.81
CA ARG A 2 1.05 -14.68 -25.74
C ARG A 2 1.44 -13.93 -24.45
N ARG A 3 2.68 -14.04 -24.00
CA ARG A 3 3.16 -13.35 -22.75
C ARG A 3 3.28 -11.84 -22.91
N LEU A 4 3.64 -11.37 -24.12
CA LEU A 4 3.66 -9.92 -24.42
C LEU A 4 2.25 -9.32 -24.46
N PHE A 5 1.27 -10.06 -24.98
CA PHE A 5 -0.13 -9.63 -25.02
C PHE A 5 -0.73 -9.53 -23.60
N VAL A 6 -0.40 -10.49 -22.71
CA VAL A 6 -0.83 -10.45 -21.30
C VAL A 6 -0.21 -9.27 -20.57
N LEU A 7 1.09 -9.00 -20.82
CA LEU A 7 1.77 -7.85 -20.21
C LEU A 7 1.22 -6.52 -20.73
N ALA A 8 0.95 -6.41 -22.03
CA ALA A 8 0.33 -5.22 -22.63
C ALA A 8 -1.11 -5.01 -22.16
N ALA A 9 -1.88 -6.10 -21.97
CA ALA A 9 -3.23 -6.04 -21.43
C ALA A 9 -3.23 -5.63 -19.95
N LEU A 10 -2.29 -6.13 -19.13
CA LEU A 10 -2.10 -5.71 -17.76
C LEU A 10 -1.69 -4.23 -17.65
N LEU A 11 -0.76 -3.77 -18.51
CA LEU A 11 -0.38 -2.36 -18.61
C LEU A 11 -1.55 -1.47 -19.06
N ALA A 12 -2.36 -1.93 -20.02
CA ALA A 12 -3.54 -1.19 -20.46
C ALA A 12 -4.60 -1.09 -19.34
N ILE A 13 -4.82 -2.14 -18.55
CA ILE A 13 -5.74 -2.13 -17.41
C ILE A 13 -5.24 -1.13 -16.34
N VAL A 14 -3.94 -1.05 -16.12
CA VAL A 14 -3.33 -0.07 -15.20
C VAL A 14 -3.53 1.36 -15.71
N CYS A 15 -3.45 1.60 -17.01
CA CYS A 15 -3.68 2.94 -17.61
C CYS A 15 -5.16 3.36 -17.56
N TYR A 16 -6.10 2.43 -17.64
CA TYR A 16 -7.54 2.70 -17.53
C TYR A 16 -8.07 2.59 -16.10
N GLY A 17 -7.40 1.82 -15.24
CA GLY A 17 -7.69 1.77 -13.81
C GLY A 17 -7.31 3.11 -13.20
N LYS A 18 -8.21 3.74 -12.47
CA LYS A 18 -7.95 4.96 -11.70
C LYS A 18 -7.08 4.67 -10.46
N ALA A 19 -6.08 3.78 -10.60
CA ALA A 19 -5.07 3.60 -9.61
C ALA A 19 -4.22 4.88 -9.56
N GLN A 20 -3.99 5.39 -8.37
CA GLN A 20 -3.30 6.67 -8.18
C GLN A 20 -1.80 6.52 -8.39
N ASN A 21 -1.26 5.36 -8.05
CA ASN A 21 0.16 5.08 -8.16
C ASN A 21 0.43 3.58 -8.35
N VAL A 22 1.35 3.27 -9.26
CA VAL A 22 1.93 1.94 -9.45
C VAL A 22 3.44 2.11 -9.45
N GLN A 23 4.12 1.42 -8.55
CA GLN A 23 5.55 1.51 -8.35
C GLN A 23 6.21 0.16 -8.62
N LEU A 24 7.43 0.20 -9.13
CA LEU A 24 8.29 -0.97 -9.28
C LEU A 24 9.61 -0.68 -8.57
N HIS A 25 9.93 -1.48 -7.58
CA HIS A 25 11.11 -1.34 -6.75
C HIS A 25 12.10 -2.45 -7.08
N TYR A 26 13.36 -2.08 -7.28
CA TYR A 26 14.46 -3.01 -7.47
C TYR A 26 15.46 -2.89 -6.31
N ASP A 27 15.77 -4.01 -5.64
CA ASP A 27 16.74 -4.03 -4.54
C ASP A 27 18.18 -4.13 -5.08
N PHE A 28 18.77 -2.98 -5.34
CA PHE A 28 20.20 -2.88 -5.72
C PHE A 28 21.11 -3.41 -4.61
N GLY A 29 20.73 -3.26 -3.33
CA GLY A 29 21.50 -3.76 -2.20
C GLY A 29 21.66 -5.28 -2.28
N ARG A 30 20.59 -6.02 -2.55
CA ARG A 30 20.66 -7.46 -2.79
C ARG A 30 21.51 -7.81 -4.00
N SER A 31 21.46 -7.04 -5.07
CA SER A 31 22.25 -7.27 -6.28
C SER A 31 23.75 -7.12 -6.02
N LEU A 32 24.14 -6.18 -5.14
CA LEU A 32 25.54 -5.89 -4.80
C LEU A 32 26.08 -6.77 -3.67
N TYR A 33 25.21 -7.18 -2.72
CA TYR A 33 25.54 -7.92 -1.49
C TYR A 33 24.79 -9.25 -1.41
N ASP A 34 24.78 -10.03 -2.51
CA ASP A 34 23.98 -11.25 -2.67
C ASP A 34 24.19 -12.26 -1.53
N LYS A 35 25.42 -12.40 -1.03
CA LYS A 35 25.75 -13.35 0.05
C LYS A 35 25.01 -13.05 1.35
N ASP A 36 24.89 -11.75 1.70
CA ASP A 36 24.32 -11.30 2.97
C ASP A 36 22.82 -11.09 2.88
N LEU A 37 22.31 -10.79 1.67
CA LEU A 37 20.91 -10.40 1.44
C LEU A 37 20.11 -11.41 0.59
N LYS A 38 20.60 -12.65 0.47
CA LYS A 38 20.03 -13.69 -0.39
C LYS A 38 18.54 -13.98 -0.16
N GLY A 39 18.02 -13.74 1.04
CA GLY A 39 16.62 -13.98 1.38
C GLY A 39 15.65 -12.86 0.98
N ARG A 40 16.16 -11.71 0.53
CA ARG A 40 15.32 -10.58 0.16
C ARG A 40 14.81 -10.69 -1.28
N PRO A 41 13.60 -10.20 -1.60
CA PRO A 41 13.15 -10.11 -2.99
C PRO A 41 14.00 -9.10 -3.77
N LEU A 42 14.27 -9.38 -5.04
CA LEU A 42 14.95 -8.43 -5.93
C LEU A 42 14.00 -7.40 -6.50
N LEU A 43 12.75 -7.78 -6.67
CA LEU A 43 11.73 -6.98 -7.30
C LEU A 43 10.47 -6.98 -6.44
N THR A 44 9.94 -5.80 -6.19
CA THR A 44 8.64 -5.58 -5.53
C THR A 44 7.82 -4.62 -6.37
N SER A 45 6.55 -4.92 -6.57
CA SER A 45 5.60 -3.94 -7.12
C SER A 45 4.64 -3.48 -6.03
N THR A 46 4.34 -2.18 -6.02
CA THR A 46 3.33 -1.58 -5.16
C THR A 46 2.23 -1.00 -6.01
N VAL A 47 0.99 -1.33 -5.68
CA VAL A 47 -0.21 -0.66 -6.20
C VAL A 47 -0.89 0.04 -5.04
N GLU A 48 -1.04 1.35 -5.12
CA GLU A 48 -1.65 2.14 -4.07
C GLU A 48 -2.69 3.11 -4.59
N LYS A 49 -3.64 3.45 -3.75
CA LYS A 49 -4.66 4.46 -4.05
C LYS A 49 -5.09 5.21 -2.81
N PHE A 50 -5.17 6.52 -2.95
CA PHE A 50 -5.85 7.41 -2.03
C PHE A 50 -7.15 7.91 -2.67
N HIS A 51 -8.27 7.81 -1.95
CA HIS A 51 -9.57 8.27 -2.41
C HIS A 51 -10.28 9.06 -1.30
N PRO A 52 -10.37 10.39 -1.42
CA PRO A 52 -11.20 11.21 -0.54
C PRO A 52 -12.67 11.15 -0.98
N ASP A 53 -13.57 11.24 -0.01
CA ASP A 53 -15.02 11.32 -0.22
C ASP A 53 -15.69 12.23 0.83
N ALA A 54 -17.02 12.32 0.79
CA ALA A 54 -17.78 13.18 1.70
C ALA A 54 -17.68 12.76 3.19
N TRP A 55 -17.25 11.52 3.45
CA TRP A 55 -17.17 10.92 4.79
C TRP A 55 -15.74 10.74 5.29
N GLY A 56 -14.76 11.26 4.55
CA GLY A 56 -13.34 11.17 4.88
C GLY A 56 -12.48 10.69 3.73
N SER A 57 -11.66 9.65 3.94
CA SER A 57 -10.81 9.11 2.89
C SER A 57 -10.51 7.64 3.09
N THR A 58 -10.27 6.94 1.99
CA THR A 58 -9.76 5.57 1.98
C THR A 58 -8.36 5.57 1.37
N TYR A 59 -7.43 4.89 2.00
CA TYR A 59 -6.12 4.59 1.46
C TYR A 59 -5.91 3.08 1.47
N PHE A 60 -5.38 2.53 0.40
CA PHE A 60 -4.90 1.16 0.40
C PHE A 60 -3.64 1.03 -0.43
N PHE A 61 -2.85 0.02 -0.12
CA PHE A 61 -1.79 -0.47 -0.99
C PHE A 61 -1.70 -1.99 -0.95
N VAL A 62 -1.09 -2.53 -1.99
CA VAL A 62 -0.72 -3.93 -2.11
C VAL A 62 0.72 -3.98 -2.60
N ASP A 63 1.57 -4.60 -1.81
CA ASP A 63 2.95 -4.93 -2.19
C ASP A 63 3.02 -6.38 -2.64
N MET A 64 3.69 -6.65 -3.74
CA MET A 64 3.94 -7.99 -4.25
C MET A 64 5.43 -8.18 -4.48
N ASP A 65 6.01 -9.13 -3.78
CA ASP A 65 7.40 -9.53 -3.94
C ASP A 65 7.52 -10.65 -4.97
N TYR A 66 8.53 -10.54 -5.81
CA TYR A 66 8.73 -11.48 -6.91
C TYR A 66 9.99 -12.31 -6.75
N THR A 67 9.89 -13.57 -7.19
CA THR A 67 11.00 -14.48 -7.44
C THR A 67 10.99 -14.92 -8.89
N SER A 68 11.96 -15.76 -9.28
CA SER A 68 11.97 -16.40 -10.61
C SER A 68 10.74 -17.28 -10.87
N GLU A 69 10.06 -17.73 -9.83
CA GLU A 69 8.86 -18.58 -9.89
C GLU A 69 7.56 -17.79 -9.92
N GLY A 70 7.61 -16.47 -9.74
CA GLY A 70 6.45 -15.58 -9.72
C GLY A 70 6.31 -14.80 -8.41
N VAL A 71 5.07 -14.53 -7.99
CA VAL A 71 4.79 -13.83 -6.74
C VAL A 71 5.11 -14.73 -5.55
N ALA A 72 6.07 -14.32 -4.71
CA ALA A 72 6.49 -15.05 -3.52
C ALA A 72 5.70 -14.62 -2.28
N SER A 73 5.35 -13.34 -2.18
CA SER A 73 4.54 -12.79 -1.11
C SER A 73 3.68 -11.64 -1.61
N ALA A 74 2.58 -11.41 -0.95
CA ALA A 74 1.75 -10.23 -1.12
C ALA A 74 1.34 -9.72 0.27
N TYR A 75 1.49 -8.41 0.48
CA TYR A 75 1.07 -7.73 1.70
C TYR A 75 0.17 -6.57 1.33
N TRP A 76 -0.88 -6.34 2.09
CA TRP A 76 -1.80 -5.24 1.86
C TRP A 76 -2.25 -4.58 3.15
N GLU A 77 -2.51 -3.31 3.03
CA GLU A 77 -3.19 -2.51 4.04
C GLU A 77 -4.34 -1.76 3.40
N ILE A 78 -5.42 -1.62 4.14
CA ILE A 78 -6.52 -0.75 3.81
C ILE A 78 -6.89 0.07 5.03
N ALA A 79 -6.83 1.39 4.91
CA ALA A 79 -7.13 2.33 5.97
C ALA A 79 -8.29 3.23 5.59
N ARG A 80 -9.14 3.52 6.56
CA ARG A 80 -10.27 4.42 6.43
C ARG A 80 -10.21 5.51 7.49
N GLU A 81 -10.14 6.76 7.03
CA GLU A 81 -10.39 7.93 7.86
C GLU A 81 -11.86 8.31 7.77
N ILE A 82 -12.55 8.33 8.89
CA ILE A 82 -13.96 8.73 8.98
C ILE A 82 -14.04 10.13 9.58
N LYS A 83 -14.61 11.06 8.81
CA LYS A 83 -14.72 12.46 9.20
C LYS A 83 -15.92 13.11 8.53
N PHE A 84 -17.04 13.11 9.20
CA PHE A 84 -18.28 13.81 8.78
C PHE A 84 -18.60 15.04 9.64
N TRP A 85 -17.68 15.42 10.53
CA TRP A 85 -17.76 16.58 11.41
C TRP A 85 -16.70 17.64 11.07
N LYS A 86 -16.85 18.84 11.61
CA LYS A 86 -15.85 19.90 11.51
C LYS A 86 -14.73 19.69 12.54
N GLY A 87 -13.53 20.12 12.20
CA GLY A 87 -12.37 20.10 13.10
C GLY A 87 -11.22 19.22 12.56
N PRO A 88 -10.11 19.11 13.30
CA PRO A 88 -8.89 18.46 12.82
C PRO A 88 -8.87 16.95 13.04
N PHE A 89 -9.80 16.39 13.81
CA PHE A 89 -9.81 14.96 14.12
C PHE A 89 -10.59 14.14 13.10
N SER A 90 -10.12 12.91 12.84
CA SER A 90 -10.85 11.82 12.18
C SER A 90 -10.75 10.54 12.99
N ALA A 91 -11.72 9.64 12.83
CA ALA A 91 -11.60 8.28 13.34
C ALA A 91 -10.86 7.43 12.32
N HIS A 92 -9.87 6.65 12.78
CA HIS A 92 -9.04 5.79 11.97
C HIS A 92 -9.40 4.33 12.15
N LEU A 93 -9.62 3.61 11.06
CA LEU A 93 -9.78 2.16 11.01
C LEU A 93 -8.85 1.60 9.95
N GLU A 94 -8.13 0.51 10.28
CA GLU A 94 -7.18 -0.10 9.37
C GLU A 94 -7.24 -1.63 9.48
N TYR A 95 -7.04 -2.29 8.36
CA TYR A 95 -6.88 -3.73 8.26
C TYR A 95 -5.62 -4.06 7.48
N ASN A 96 -4.78 -4.95 8.04
CA ASN A 96 -3.57 -5.42 7.42
C ASN A 96 -3.61 -6.94 7.25
N GLY A 97 -3.17 -7.42 6.11
CA GLY A 97 -3.12 -8.83 5.79
C GLY A 97 -2.06 -9.17 4.75
N GLY A 98 -1.92 -10.45 4.45
CA GLY A 98 -0.98 -10.87 3.43
C GLY A 98 -0.82 -12.37 3.31
N LEU A 99 -0.07 -12.78 2.30
CA LEU A 99 0.25 -14.16 1.98
C LEU A 99 1.75 -14.29 1.70
N SER A 100 2.36 -15.35 2.15
CA SER A 100 3.75 -15.68 1.82
C SER A 100 3.91 -17.20 1.75
N LYS A 101 4.38 -17.73 0.61
CA LYS A 101 4.68 -19.14 0.40
C LYS A 101 3.57 -20.10 0.86
N GLY A 102 2.31 -19.76 0.55
CA GLY A 102 1.14 -20.57 0.91
C GLY A 102 0.66 -20.41 2.35
N MET A 103 1.27 -19.53 3.13
CA MET A 103 0.82 -19.18 4.48
C MET A 103 0.22 -17.78 4.50
N SER A 104 -0.86 -17.59 5.27
CA SER A 104 -1.43 -16.27 5.53
C SER A 104 -0.66 -15.59 6.67
N TYR A 105 -0.34 -14.30 6.49
CA TYR A 105 0.02 -13.46 7.64
C TYR A 105 -1.19 -13.34 8.57
N LYS A 106 -0.91 -13.24 9.89
CA LYS A 106 -1.99 -12.96 10.83
C LYS A 106 -2.64 -11.62 10.48
N ASN A 107 -3.96 -11.63 10.40
CA ASN A 107 -4.73 -10.42 10.23
C ASN A 107 -4.49 -9.45 11.39
N ALA A 108 -4.38 -8.17 11.11
CA ALA A 108 -4.34 -7.13 12.12
C ALA A 108 -5.43 -6.12 11.86
N TYR A 109 -6.14 -5.75 12.91
CA TYR A 109 -7.16 -4.72 12.89
C TYR A 109 -6.69 -3.59 13.78
N LEU A 110 -6.71 -2.36 13.26
CA LEU A 110 -6.27 -1.19 13.99
C LEU A 110 -7.42 -0.19 14.05
N ALA A 111 -7.60 0.41 15.22
CA ALA A 111 -8.58 1.46 15.41
C ALA A 111 -7.98 2.59 16.25
N GLY A 112 -8.29 3.83 15.89
CA GLY A 112 -7.71 4.97 16.55
C GLY A 112 -8.29 6.30 16.11
N ALA A 113 -7.49 7.35 16.30
CA ALA A 113 -7.84 8.70 15.89
C ALA A 113 -6.64 9.39 15.24
N THR A 114 -6.92 10.14 14.19
CA THR A 114 -5.95 10.96 13.49
C THR A 114 -6.21 12.42 13.76
N TYR A 115 -5.15 13.17 14.09
CA TYR A 115 -5.16 14.62 14.13
C TYR A 115 -4.41 15.17 12.91
N THR A 116 -5.06 16.06 12.17
CA THR A 116 -4.48 16.68 10.96
C THR A 116 -4.08 18.12 11.25
N PHE A 117 -2.80 18.41 11.01
CA PHE A 117 -2.23 19.76 11.10
C PHE A 117 -2.06 20.32 9.70
N ASN A 118 -2.69 21.45 9.42
CA ASN A 118 -2.54 22.17 8.16
C ASN A 118 -2.30 23.65 8.43
N ASN A 119 -1.49 24.30 7.56
CA ASN A 119 -1.46 25.75 7.51
C ASN A 119 -2.74 26.29 6.83
N ALA A 120 -2.97 27.58 6.92
CA ALA A 120 -4.19 28.23 6.38
C ALA A 120 -4.38 28.03 4.88
N SER A 121 -3.30 27.88 4.11
CA SER A 121 -3.32 27.67 2.65
C SER A 121 -3.36 26.18 2.24
N PHE A 122 -3.33 25.24 3.20
CA PHE A 122 -3.23 23.78 2.97
C PHE A 122 -2.03 23.37 2.11
N SER A 123 -1.01 24.23 2.00
CA SER A 123 0.21 23.93 1.25
C SER A 123 1.24 23.15 2.06
N LYS A 124 1.07 23.10 3.38
CA LYS A 124 1.91 22.33 4.31
C LYS A 124 1.03 21.74 5.39
N GLY A 125 1.28 20.48 5.71
CA GLY A 125 0.56 19.79 6.76
C GLY A 125 1.23 18.47 7.11
N PHE A 126 0.81 17.87 8.22
CA PHE A 126 1.12 16.52 8.60
C PHE A 126 -0.04 15.93 9.42
N THR A 127 -0.09 14.64 9.51
CA THR A 127 -1.05 13.91 10.35
C THR A 127 -0.33 13.17 11.45
N LEU A 128 -0.98 13.07 12.61
CA LEU A 128 -0.56 12.22 13.72
C LEU A 128 -1.70 11.27 14.04
N THR A 129 -1.46 9.96 13.90
CA THR A 129 -2.45 8.92 14.19
C THR A 129 -2.00 8.14 15.42
N ALA A 130 -2.86 8.06 16.43
CA ALA A 130 -2.73 7.15 17.55
C ALA A 130 -3.72 6.01 17.37
N MET A 131 -3.24 4.75 17.39
CA MET A 131 -4.08 3.59 17.13
C MET A 131 -3.71 2.41 18.04
N TYR A 132 -4.73 1.60 18.34
CA TYR A 132 -4.58 0.31 18.99
C TYR A 132 -4.66 -0.80 17.95
N LYS A 133 -3.72 -1.74 18.02
CA LYS A 133 -3.66 -2.91 17.14
C LYS A 133 -4.16 -4.15 17.89
N TYR A 134 -5.12 -4.79 17.29
CA TYR A 134 -5.68 -6.09 17.70
C TYR A 134 -5.18 -7.20 16.77
#